data_aec79ec1345f4bb9759daa7abf473c25
#
_entry.id   aec79ec1345f4bb9759daa7abf473c25
#
_cell.length_a   1.000
_cell.length_b   1.000
_cell.length_c   1.000
_cell.angle_alpha   90.00
_cell.angle_beta   90.00
_cell.angle_gamma   90.00
#
_symmetry.space_group_name_H-M   'P 1'
#
loop_
_entity.id
_entity.type
_entity.pdbx_description
1 polymer ?
#
loop_
_entity_poly.entity_id
_entity_poly.type
_entity_poly.pdbx_seq_one_letter_code
_entity_poly.pdbx_strand_id
1 'polypeptide(L)'
;RHLQTPGNEKRQYIGSTDEPLDEEMIPQDLKDYPKIDALTVSPMLRCRLTAERIWPSMPFETEPLMRELDFGEYERKTYEELKNEPVYQAWLDSGGAGAFPGGEDREDFQKRCVQGAENMVSRLIAEDCKRAGVVVHGGTIMAVLSAFDPEKRPFYHWQISNGNGYITDIDPEEWKKGVHRFYNVR
;
A
#
# COMPACT_ATOMS: atom_id res chain seq x y z
N ARG A 1 1.84 -5.01 3.25
CA ARG A 1 1.53 -5.28 1.84
C ARG A 1 0.75 -6.58 1.74
N HIS A 2 -0.31 -6.62 0.90
CA HIS A 2 -1.10 -7.82 0.66
C HIS A 2 -0.23 -9.04 0.31
N LEU A 3 -0.78 -10.24 0.49
CA LEU A 3 -0.16 -11.50 0.08
C LEU A 3 -0.03 -11.57 -1.45
N GLN A 4 0.70 -12.57 -1.94
CA GLN A 4 1.05 -12.68 -3.35
C GLN A 4 -0.16 -12.97 -4.25
N THR A 5 -0.13 -12.41 -5.45
CA THR A 5 -1.13 -12.61 -6.49
C THR A 5 -0.47 -13.23 -7.74
N PRO A 6 -1.24 -13.84 -8.68
CA PRO A 6 -0.69 -14.37 -9.92
C PRO A 6 0.10 -13.34 -10.75
N GLY A 7 -0.35 -12.09 -10.74
CA GLY A 7 0.36 -11.00 -11.42
C GLY A 7 1.68 -10.64 -10.75
N ASN A 8 1.74 -10.72 -9.41
CA ASN A 8 3.00 -10.49 -8.69
C ASN A 8 4.04 -11.58 -8.99
N GLU A 9 3.62 -12.84 -9.07
CA GLU A 9 4.50 -13.95 -9.46
C GLU A 9 5.13 -13.69 -10.83
N LYS A 10 4.31 -13.26 -11.78
CA LYS A 10 4.74 -12.92 -13.15
C LYS A 10 5.48 -11.58 -13.24
N ARG A 11 5.68 -10.87 -12.14
CA ARG A 11 6.30 -9.53 -12.10
C ARG A 11 5.59 -8.50 -12.99
N GLN A 12 4.27 -8.60 -13.06
CA GLN A 12 3.41 -7.67 -13.79
C GLN A 12 3.09 -6.44 -12.95
N TYR A 13 2.85 -5.33 -13.62
CA TYR A 13 2.24 -4.15 -13.00
C TYR A 13 0.78 -4.47 -12.70
N ILE A 14 0.42 -4.51 -11.42
CA ILE A 14 -0.93 -4.82 -10.93
C ILE A 14 -1.37 -3.69 -10.01
N GLY A 15 -2.12 -2.76 -10.55
CA GLY A 15 -2.65 -1.60 -9.83
C GLY A 15 -4.17 -1.65 -9.73
N SER A 16 -4.86 -1.10 -10.73
CA SER A 16 -6.33 -1.09 -10.81
C SER A 16 -6.92 -2.47 -11.14
N THR A 17 -6.13 -3.38 -11.70
CA THR A 17 -6.53 -4.78 -11.89
C THR A 17 -6.89 -5.41 -10.55
N ASP A 18 -8.13 -5.87 -10.42
CA ASP A 18 -8.62 -6.50 -9.18
C ASP A 18 -8.56 -8.03 -9.27
N GLU A 19 -7.41 -8.60 -8.96
CA GLU A 19 -7.18 -10.04 -8.98
C GLU A 19 -7.16 -10.64 -7.56
N PRO A 20 -7.49 -11.94 -7.42
CA PRO A 20 -7.42 -12.66 -6.14
C PRO A 20 -5.97 -12.95 -5.73
N LEU A 21 -5.81 -13.53 -4.55
CA LEU A 21 -4.55 -14.10 -4.11
C LEU A 21 -4.20 -15.34 -4.92
N ASP A 22 -2.91 -15.64 -4.99
CA ASP A 22 -2.40 -16.89 -5.53
C ASP A 22 -2.27 -17.92 -4.40
N GLU A 23 -3.23 -18.83 -4.31
CA GLU A 23 -3.31 -19.81 -3.23
C GLU A 23 -2.10 -20.76 -3.19
N GLU A 24 -1.46 -21.01 -4.34
CA GLU A 24 -0.26 -21.87 -4.42
C GLU A 24 0.98 -21.18 -3.85
N MET A 25 1.00 -19.85 -3.89
CA MET A 25 2.12 -19.03 -3.40
C MET A 25 1.96 -18.57 -1.95
N ILE A 26 0.83 -18.84 -1.32
CA ILE A 26 0.61 -18.50 0.10
C ILE A 26 1.21 -19.61 0.97
N PRO A 27 2.16 -19.30 1.86
CA PRO A 27 2.66 -20.28 2.81
C PRO A 27 1.52 -20.88 3.66
N GLN A 28 1.53 -22.20 3.85
CA GLN A 28 0.55 -22.86 4.72
C GLN A 28 0.67 -22.37 6.17
N ASP A 29 1.92 -22.17 6.63
CA ASP A 29 2.21 -21.57 7.92
C ASP A 29 2.52 -20.09 7.74
N LEU A 30 1.51 -19.27 7.91
CA LEU A 30 1.72 -17.82 7.95
C LEU A 30 2.52 -17.45 9.21
N LYS A 31 3.44 -16.49 9.06
CA LYS A 31 4.16 -15.92 10.22
C LYS A 31 3.17 -15.31 11.22
N ASP A 32 3.59 -15.19 12.46
CA ASP A 32 2.82 -14.49 13.48
C ASP A 32 2.71 -12.99 13.14
N TYR A 33 1.51 -12.55 12.85
CA TYR A 33 1.19 -11.13 12.71
C TYR A 33 0.79 -10.54 14.06
N PRO A 34 1.02 -9.24 14.29
CA PRO A 34 0.65 -8.58 15.54
C PRO A 34 -0.83 -8.72 15.85
N LYS A 35 -1.16 -8.84 17.13
CA LYS A 35 -2.55 -8.67 17.60
C LYS A 35 -2.95 -7.21 17.45
N ILE A 36 -4.12 -6.99 16.91
CA ILE A 36 -4.66 -5.66 16.60
C ILE A 36 -6.05 -5.49 17.19
N ASP A 37 -6.46 -4.25 17.40
CA ASP A 37 -7.75 -3.88 17.94
C ASP A 37 -8.71 -3.38 16.83
N ALA A 38 -8.17 -2.88 15.72
CA ALA A 38 -8.89 -2.44 14.54
C ALA A 38 -8.14 -2.80 13.26
N LEU A 39 -8.85 -2.94 12.15
CA LEU A 39 -8.28 -3.30 10.85
C LEU A 39 -8.86 -2.40 9.75
N THR A 40 -7.98 -1.78 8.97
CA THR A 40 -8.34 -1.02 7.77
C THR A 40 -7.73 -1.67 6.54
N VAL A 41 -8.49 -1.72 5.45
CA VAL A 41 -8.12 -2.49 4.25
C VAL A 41 -8.35 -1.66 2.99
N SER A 42 -7.44 -1.73 2.02
CA SER A 42 -7.70 -1.25 0.67
C SER A 42 -8.94 -1.97 0.08
N PRO A 43 -9.77 -1.32 -0.75
CA PRO A 43 -10.96 -1.95 -1.32
C PRO A 43 -10.64 -3.13 -2.24
N MET A 44 -9.40 -3.26 -2.72
CA MET A 44 -9.01 -4.29 -3.69
C MET A 44 -9.11 -5.70 -3.10
N LEU A 45 -9.60 -6.64 -3.91
CA LEU A 45 -9.87 -8.03 -3.52
C LEU A 45 -8.67 -8.69 -2.82
N ARG A 46 -7.47 -8.55 -3.39
CA ARG A 46 -6.23 -9.10 -2.82
C ARG A 46 -5.94 -8.63 -1.38
N CYS A 47 -6.29 -7.37 -1.05
CA CYS A 47 -6.14 -6.85 0.31
C CYS A 47 -7.19 -7.40 1.27
N ARG A 48 -8.44 -7.52 0.82
CA ARG A 48 -9.53 -8.10 1.60
C ARG A 48 -9.27 -9.57 1.92
N LEU A 49 -8.92 -10.37 0.91
CA LEU A 49 -8.55 -11.77 1.10
C LEU A 49 -7.32 -11.94 2.01
N THR A 50 -6.35 -11.04 1.92
CA THR A 50 -5.19 -11.01 2.84
C THR A 50 -5.64 -10.76 4.28
N ALA A 51 -6.53 -9.80 4.50
CA ALA A 51 -7.06 -9.49 5.83
C ALA A 51 -7.80 -10.69 6.44
N GLU A 52 -8.67 -11.32 5.66
CA GLU A 52 -9.41 -12.52 6.06
C GLU A 52 -8.48 -13.71 6.39
N ARG A 53 -7.37 -13.83 5.67
CA ARG A 53 -6.39 -14.90 5.89
C ARG A 53 -5.54 -14.68 7.14
N ILE A 54 -5.13 -13.44 7.42
CA ILE A 54 -4.25 -13.10 8.54
C ILE A 54 -5.04 -12.94 9.85
N TRP A 55 -6.19 -12.29 9.79
CA TRP A 55 -7.06 -12.05 10.95
C TRP A 55 -8.48 -12.57 10.68
N PRO A 56 -8.67 -13.88 10.66
CA PRO A 56 -9.97 -14.47 10.36
C PRO A 56 -11.03 -13.98 11.34
N SER A 57 -12.21 -13.65 10.82
CA SER A 57 -13.35 -13.12 11.56
C SER A 57 -13.19 -11.73 12.20
N MET A 58 -12.07 -11.06 11.96
CA MET A 58 -11.92 -9.68 12.39
C MET A 58 -12.65 -8.75 11.41
N PRO A 59 -13.58 -7.92 11.86
CA PRO A 59 -14.20 -6.92 11.00
C PRO A 59 -13.17 -5.89 10.56
N PHE A 60 -13.31 -5.39 9.35
CA PHE A 60 -12.45 -4.35 8.82
C PHE A 60 -13.25 -3.24 8.16
N GLU A 61 -12.68 -2.06 8.16
CA GLU A 61 -13.14 -0.93 7.38
C GLU A 61 -12.35 -0.79 6.10
N THR A 62 -13.00 -0.28 5.07
CA THR A 62 -12.36 -0.05 3.77
C THR A 62 -12.01 1.42 3.61
N GLU A 63 -10.74 1.69 3.22
CA GLU A 63 -10.31 3.05 2.86
C GLU A 63 -10.08 3.14 1.34
N PRO A 64 -11.03 3.71 0.59
CA PRO A 64 -10.98 3.75 -0.89
C PRO A 64 -9.80 4.51 -1.46
N LEU A 65 -9.28 5.51 -0.74
CA LEU A 65 -8.14 6.31 -1.19
C LEU A 65 -6.81 5.54 -1.12
N MET A 66 -6.76 4.41 -0.41
CA MET A 66 -5.56 3.57 -0.27
C MET A 66 -5.46 2.42 -1.28
N ARG A 67 -6.15 2.49 -2.41
CA ARG A 67 -5.93 1.57 -3.52
C ARG A 67 -4.57 1.80 -4.19
N GLU A 68 -4.06 0.80 -4.92
CA GLU A 68 -2.78 0.91 -5.64
C GLU A 68 -2.87 1.90 -6.81
N LEU A 69 -1.70 2.33 -7.31
CA LEU A 69 -1.57 3.16 -8.51
C LEU A 69 -2.23 2.47 -9.70
N ASP A 70 -2.99 3.22 -10.49
CA ASP A 70 -3.53 2.74 -11.76
C ASP A 70 -2.43 2.83 -12.83
N PHE A 71 -2.00 1.68 -13.35
CA PHE A 71 -0.98 1.60 -14.39
C PHE A 71 -1.56 1.74 -15.82
N GLY A 72 -2.86 2.00 -15.98
CA GLY A 72 -3.52 2.25 -17.26
C GLY A 72 -3.26 1.16 -18.28
N GLU A 73 -2.76 1.53 -19.46
CA GLU A 73 -2.48 0.61 -20.56
C GLU A 73 -1.34 -0.39 -20.24
N TYR A 74 -0.60 -0.18 -19.15
CA TYR A 74 0.49 -1.07 -18.73
C TYR A 74 0.07 -2.06 -17.63
N GLU A 75 -1.20 -2.06 -17.24
CA GLU A 75 -1.74 -3.11 -16.38
C GLU A 75 -1.47 -4.51 -16.98
N ARG A 76 -1.05 -5.44 -16.12
CA ARG A 76 -0.68 -6.83 -16.46
C ARG A 76 0.54 -6.99 -17.38
N LYS A 77 1.24 -5.91 -17.74
CA LYS A 77 2.49 -6.00 -18.47
C LYS A 77 3.68 -6.11 -17.52
N THR A 78 4.74 -6.73 -18.00
CA THR A 78 6.00 -6.88 -17.30
C THR A 78 7.01 -5.82 -17.76
N TYR A 79 8.09 -5.63 -16.98
CA TYR A 79 9.24 -4.83 -17.42
C TYR A 79 9.81 -5.32 -18.77
N GLU A 80 9.91 -6.64 -18.96
CA GLU A 80 10.48 -7.23 -20.19
C GLU A 80 9.65 -6.90 -21.44
N GLU A 81 8.32 -6.82 -21.29
CA GLU A 81 7.42 -6.41 -22.38
C GLU A 81 7.50 -4.92 -22.68
N LEU A 82 7.77 -4.10 -21.65
CA LEU A 82 7.74 -2.64 -21.75
C LEU A 82 9.11 -1.99 -21.99
N LYS A 83 10.22 -2.67 -21.71
CA LYS A 83 11.56 -2.08 -21.68
C LYS A 83 12.00 -1.39 -22.98
N ASN A 84 11.40 -1.70 -24.13
CA ASN A 84 11.68 -1.06 -25.39
C ASN A 84 10.65 -0.01 -25.81
N GLU A 85 9.63 0.21 -24.99
CA GLU A 85 8.58 1.23 -25.23
C GLU A 85 9.14 2.63 -24.89
N PRO A 86 9.15 3.60 -25.82
CA PRO A 86 9.72 4.92 -25.58
C PRO A 86 9.07 5.67 -24.41
N VAL A 87 7.75 5.56 -24.27
CA VAL A 87 6.99 6.21 -23.17
C VAL A 87 7.39 5.60 -21.83
N TYR A 88 7.56 4.27 -21.78
CA TYR A 88 7.98 3.58 -20.57
C TYR A 88 9.42 3.94 -20.18
N GLN A 89 10.33 4.03 -21.15
CA GLN A 89 11.71 4.47 -20.90
C GLN A 89 11.76 5.92 -20.38
N ALA A 90 11.02 6.82 -20.97
CA ALA A 90 10.92 8.21 -20.48
C ALA A 90 10.39 8.27 -19.03
N TRP A 91 9.44 7.40 -18.69
CA TRP A 91 8.95 7.29 -17.32
C TRP A 91 10.02 6.77 -16.36
N LEU A 92 10.79 5.75 -16.75
CA LEU A 92 11.92 5.26 -15.95
C LEU A 92 12.99 6.34 -15.75
N ASP A 93 13.37 7.05 -16.79
CA ASP A 93 14.39 8.12 -16.77
C ASP A 93 13.95 9.29 -15.86
N SER A 94 12.65 9.53 -15.76
CA SER A 94 12.08 10.52 -14.85
C SER A 94 12.07 10.09 -13.37
N GLY A 95 12.52 8.86 -13.08
CA GLY A 95 12.39 8.29 -11.74
C GLY A 95 10.95 7.90 -11.37
N GLY A 96 10.11 7.65 -12.37
CA GLY A 96 8.72 7.28 -12.19
C GLY A 96 7.77 8.47 -11.99
N ALA A 97 8.14 9.65 -12.48
CA ALA A 97 7.26 10.82 -12.48
C ALA A 97 6.24 10.75 -13.62
N GLY A 98 5.05 11.34 -13.38
CA GLY A 98 3.95 11.35 -14.34
C GLY A 98 3.14 10.04 -14.36
N ALA A 99 2.18 9.99 -15.28
CA ALA A 99 1.27 8.86 -15.46
C ALA A 99 1.70 7.97 -16.63
N PHE A 100 1.37 6.68 -16.54
CA PHE A 100 1.30 5.83 -17.73
C PHE A 100 0.10 6.22 -18.60
N PRO A 101 0.12 5.91 -19.90
CA PRO A 101 -1.04 6.16 -20.76
C PRO A 101 -2.32 5.56 -20.19
N GLY A 102 -3.35 6.40 -20.03
CA GLY A 102 -4.63 5.99 -19.40
C GLY A 102 -4.56 5.67 -17.92
N GLY A 103 -3.42 5.87 -17.28
CA GLY A 103 -3.21 5.60 -15.86
C GLY A 103 -3.26 6.84 -14.97
N GLU A 104 -2.93 6.64 -13.71
CA GLU A 104 -2.93 7.68 -12.68
C GLU A 104 -1.56 8.37 -12.60
N ASP A 105 -1.56 9.70 -12.39
CA ASP A 105 -0.34 10.44 -12.08
C ASP A 105 0.19 10.09 -10.70
N ARG A 106 1.51 9.96 -10.59
CA ARG A 106 2.17 9.58 -9.34
C ARG A 106 1.93 10.58 -8.21
N GLU A 107 1.89 11.86 -8.51
CA GLU A 107 1.67 12.89 -7.48
C GLU A 107 0.24 12.83 -6.95
N ASP A 108 -0.75 12.63 -7.83
CA ASP A 108 -2.15 12.48 -7.45
C ASP A 108 -2.37 11.18 -6.66
N PHE A 109 -1.72 10.09 -7.07
CA PHE A 109 -1.67 8.85 -6.30
C PHE A 109 -1.14 9.08 -4.88
N GLN A 110 0.01 9.73 -4.74
CA GLN A 110 0.60 10.01 -3.42
C GLN A 110 -0.32 10.89 -2.57
N LYS A 111 -0.89 11.94 -3.12
CA LYS A 111 -1.83 12.83 -2.43
C LYS A 111 -3.03 12.08 -1.87
N ARG A 112 -3.67 11.22 -2.70
CA ARG A 112 -4.84 10.47 -2.21
C ARG A 112 -4.48 9.42 -1.17
N CYS A 113 -3.33 8.73 -1.31
CA CYS A 113 -2.87 7.77 -0.30
C CYS A 113 -2.58 8.45 1.05
N VAL A 114 -1.96 9.63 1.03
CA VAL A 114 -1.71 10.44 2.23
C VAL A 114 -3.03 10.87 2.87
N GLN A 115 -3.97 11.38 2.07
CA GLN A 115 -5.30 11.76 2.57
C GLN A 115 -6.04 10.55 3.19
N GLY A 116 -5.99 9.38 2.56
CA GLY A 116 -6.57 8.15 3.10
C GLY A 116 -5.94 7.75 4.44
N ALA A 117 -4.61 7.89 4.54
CA ALA A 117 -3.91 7.62 5.81
C ALA A 117 -4.30 8.62 6.90
N GLU A 118 -4.43 9.91 6.59
CA GLU A 118 -4.90 10.93 7.53
C GLU A 118 -6.31 10.67 8.02
N ASN A 119 -7.23 10.32 7.12
CA ASN A 119 -8.60 9.95 7.46
C ASN A 119 -8.63 8.75 8.41
N MET A 120 -7.92 7.69 8.05
CA MET A 120 -7.81 6.47 8.83
C MET A 120 -7.24 6.73 10.23
N VAL A 121 -6.09 7.40 10.33
CA VAL A 121 -5.43 7.64 11.62
C VAL A 121 -6.29 8.55 12.51
N SER A 122 -6.89 9.59 11.95
CA SER A 122 -7.77 10.50 12.70
C SER A 122 -8.97 9.77 13.27
N ARG A 123 -9.59 8.86 12.50
CA ARG A 123 -10.69 8.01 12.96
C ARG A 123 -10.22 7.07 14.09
N LEU A 124 -9.12 6.35 13.89
CA LEU A 124 -8.59 5.41 14.89
C LEU A 124 -8.23 6.11 16.22
N ILE A 125 -7.71 7.34 16.16
CA ILE A 125 -7.46 8.15 17.35
C ILE A 125 -8.78 8.54 18.04
N ALA A 126 -9.82 8.92 17.29
CA ALA A 126 -11.11 9.27 17.85
C ALA A 126 -11.80 8.07 18.53
N GLU A 127 -11.54 6.86 18.04
CA GLU A 127 -12.02 5.58 18.58
C GLU A 127 -11.15 5.04 19.73
N ASP A 128 -10.13 5.77 20.16
CA ASP A 128 -9.15 5.35 21.18
C ASP A 128 -8.45 4.00 20.86
N CYS A 129 -8.29 3.69 19.58
CA CYS A 129 -7.63 2.47 19.12
C CYS A 129 -6.15 2.49 19.50
N LYS A 130 -5.66 1.38 20.06
CA LYS A 130 -4.25 1.28 20.51
C LYS A 130 -3.36 0.60 19.49
N ARG A 131 -3.90 -0.35 18.72
CA ARG A 131 -3.15 -1.11 17.73
C ARG A 131 -4.02 -1.37 16.51
N ALA A 132 -3.70 -0.74 15.40
CA ALA A 132 -4.39 -0.94 14.15
C ALA A 132 -3.54 -1.75 13.14
N GLY A 133 -4.19 -2.65 12.43
CA GLY A 133 -3.65 -3.27 11.23
C GLY A 133 -4.10 -2.53 9.99
N VAL A 134 -3.22 -2.49 8.98
CA VAL A 134 -3.55 -1.90 7.67
C VAL A 134 -3.08 -2.83 6.57
N VAL A 135 -3.98 -3.25 5.69
CA VAL A 135 -3.63 -4.10 4.54
C VAL A 135 -3.79 -3.30 3.26
N VAL A 136 -2.67 -3.01 2.63
CA VAL A 136 -2.57 -2.15 1.43
C VAL A 136 -1.53 -2.70 0.44
N HIS A 137 -1.03 -1.87 -0.45
CA HIS A 137 -0.16 -2.21 -1.57
C HIS A 137 1.25 -1.64 -1.40
N GLY A 138 2.17 -2.08 -2.27
CA GLY A 138 3.55 -1.63 -2.23
C GLY A 138 3.69 -0.13 -2.47
N GLY A 139 3.05 0.39 -3.51
CA GLY A 139 3.04 1.83 -3.81
C GLY A 139 2.39 2.65 -2.71
N THR A 140 1.25 2.18 -2.18
CA THR A 140 0.55 2.84 -1.06
C THR A 140 1.44 2.96 0.18
N ILE A 141 2.16 1.88 0.54
CA ILE A 141 3.11 1.90 1.68
C ILE A 141 4.20 2.94 1.43
N MET A 142 4.82 2.92 0.25
CA MET A 142 5.86 3.87 -0.11
C MET A 142 5.35 5.32 -0.06
N ALA A 143 4.14 5.59 -0.56
CA ALA A 143 3.54 6.92 -0.54
C ALA A 143 3.32 7.43 0.89
N VAL A 144 2.69 6.63 1.72
CA VAL A 144 2.33 7.01 3.09
C VAL A 144 3.57 7.14 3.98
N LEU A 145 4.48 6.15 3.96
CA LEU A 145 5.66 6.21 4.81
C LEU A 145 6.61 7.33 4.42
N SER A 146 6.83 7.59 3.12
CA SER A 146 7.68 8.72 2.72
C SER A 146 7.10 10.08 3.08
N ALA A 147 5.77 10.23 3.11
CA ALA A 147 5.12 11.48 3.48
C ALA A 147 5.24 11.81 4.97
N PHE A 148 5.07 10.80 5.83
CA PHE A 148 5.04 10.97 7.29
C PHE A 148 6.37 10.65 7.98
N ASP A 149 7.41 10.28 7.22
CA ASP A 149 8.74 10.04 7.76
C ASP A 149 9.42 11.36 8.20
N PRO A 150 9.75 11.51 9.49
CA PRO A 150 10.45 12.72 9.96
C PRO A 150 11.87 12.87 9.37
N GLU A 151 12.49 11.77 8.95
CA GLU A 151 13.84 11.78 8.35
C GLU A 151 13.82 12.07 6.84
N LYS A 152 12.64 12.15 6.21
CA LYS A 152 12.47 12.43 4.78
C LYS A 152 13.21 11.46 3.86
N ARG A 153 13.25 10.20 4.23
CA ARG A 153 13.80 9.12 3.39
C ARG A 153 13.04 9.03 2.06
N PRO A 154 13.73 8.69 0.95
CA PRO A 154 13.12 8.70 -0.37
C PRO A 154 12.02 7.63 -0.52
N PHE A 155 11.09 7.85 -1.44
CA PHE A 155 9.94 7.00 -1.71
C PHE A 155 10.29 5.50 -1.79
N TYR A 156 11.28 5.14 -2.60
CA TYR A 156 11.68 3.74 -2.80
C TYR A 156 12.41 3.09 -1.63
N HIS A 157 12.79 3.88 -0.60
CA HIS A 157 13.33 3.33 0.65
C HIS A 157 12.35 2.37 1.33
N TRP A 158 11.05 2.60 1.16
CA TRP A 158 9.96 1.87 1.80
C TRP A 158 9.44 0.68 0.99
N GLN A 159 10.20 0.24 -0.02
CA GLN A 159 9.84 -0.93 -0.80
C GLN A 159 9.87 -2.20 0.06
N ILE A 160 8.81 -3.02 -0.04
CA ILE A 160 8.67 -4.23 0.78
C ILE A 160 8.02 -5.36 -0.03
N SER A 161 8.38 -6.60 0.27
CA SER A 161 7.80 -7.78 -0.39
C SER A 161 6.39 -8.11 0.13
N ASN A 162 5.62 -8.86 -0.67
CA ASN A 162 4.27 -9.31 -0.30
C ASN A 162 4.26 -10.05 1.05
N GLY A 163 3.19 -9.89 1.81
CA GLY A 163 3.04 -10.48 3.14
C GLY A 163 3.93 -9.88 4.22
N ASN A 164 4.72 -8.84 3.92
CA ASN A 164 5.51 -8.11 4.90
C ASN A 164 4.93 -6.71 5.13
N GLY A 165 5.38 -6.04 6.18
CA GLY A 165 4.90 -4.73 6.56
C GLY A 165 5.87 -4.03 7.51
N TYR A 166 5.51 -2.83 7.86
CA TYR A 166 6.17 -2.01 8.84
C TYR A 166 5.29 -1.84 10.07
N ILE A 167 5.91 -1.65 11.21
CA ILE A 167 5.27 -1.23 12.44
C ILE A 167 5.74 0.20 12.70
N THR A 168 4.80 1.07 13.06
CA THR A 168 5.11 2.47 13.39
C THR A 168 4.30 2.92 14.59
N ASP A 169 4.83 3.89 15.30
CA ASP A 169 4.15 4.55 16.40
C ASP A 169 3.67 5.94 15.94
N ILE A 170 2.51 6.36 16.45
CA ILE A 170 1.90 7.66 16.17
C ILE A 170 1.61 8.33 17.52
N ASP A 171 1.96 9.61 17.66
CA ASP A 171 1.56 10.42 18.80
C ASP A 171 0.18 11.06 18.53
N PRO A 172 -0.88 10.65 19.24
CA PRO A 172 -2.23 11.18 19.02
C PRO A 172 -2.36 12.68 19.32
N GLU A 173 -1.57 13.21 20.26
CA GLU A 173 -1.66 14.61 20.61
C GLU A 173 -0.93 15.51 19.59
N GLU A 174 0.15 15.04 19.01
CA GLU A 174 0.79 15.70 17.88
C GLU A 174 -0.12 15.65 16.65
N TRP A 175 -0.70 14.49 16.36
CA TRP A 175 -1.60 14.31 15.22
C TRP A 175 -2.79 15.27 15.25
N LYS A 176 -3.46 15.40 16.40
CA LYS A 176 -4.58 16.33 16.61
C LYS A 176 -4.18 17.80 16.42
N LYS A 177 -2.90 18.14 16.59
CA LYS A 177 -2.34 19.49 16.36
C LYS A 177 -1.88 19.72 14.92
N GLY A 178 -2.10 18.74 14.02
CA GLY A 178 -1.69 18.81 12.63
C GLY A 178 -0.22 18.43 12.37
N VAL A 179 0.46 17.85 13.37
CA VAL A 179 1.81 17.31 13.22
C VAL A 179 1.71 15.83 12.90
N HIS A 180 1.63 15.51 11.60
CA HIS A 180 1.46 14.15 11.14
C HIS A 180 2.82 13.51 10.90
N ARG A 181 3.23 12.59 11.78
CA ARG A 181 4.52 11.87 11.72
C ARG A 181 4.36 10.43 12.16
N PHE A 182 5.15 9.56 11.54
CA PHE A 182 5.31 8.17 11.94
C PHE A 182 6.68 7.98 12.58
N TYR A 183 6.70 7.41 13.78
CA TYR A 183 7.89 7.21 14.57
C TYR A 183 8.27 5.73 14.67
N ASN A 184 9.54 5.45 14.98
CA ASN A 184 10.03 4.09 15.24
C ASN A 184 9.67 3.08 14.14
N VAL A 185 9.71 3.50 12.86
CA VAL A 185 9.37 2.62 11.74
C VAL A 185 10.39 1.48 11.65
N ARG A 186 9.90 0.24 11.81
CA ARG A 186 10.72 -0.99 11.85
C ARG A 186 10.05 -2.16 11.17
#